data_6237b9695a68aa9fd39c25e11a8f646a
#
_entry.id   6237b9695a68aa9fd39c25e11a8f646a
#
_cell.length_a   1.000
_cell.length_b   1.000
_cell.length_c   1.000
_cell.angle_alpha   90.00
_cell.angle_beta   90.00
_cell.angle_gamma   90.00
#
_symmetry.space_group_name_H-M   'P 1'
#
loop_
_entity.id
_entity.type
_entity.pdbx_description
1 polymer ?
#
loop_
_entity_poly.entity_id
_entity_poly.type
_entity_poly.pdbx_seq_one_letter_code
_entity_poly.pdbx_strand_id
1 'polypeptide(L)'
;GDLIIYFRPGRIVNTDVVVYESPDGSQQIGRVEGGQGETVGRTDGGLLTINGNIQPVQKRSGLYEETRTGEEDISGEIGSGEYLILGDSRGTASDSRCFGLIPRKSIKGKAFTIIRRRPL
;
A
#
# COMPACT_ATOMS: atom_id res chain seq x y z
N GLY A 1 6.61 -15.76 17.60
CA GLY A 1 7.64 -16.02 16.62
C GLY A 1 8.28 -14.77 16.09
N ASP A 2 9.46 -14.91 15.57
CA ASP A 2 10.20 -13.79 15.02
C ASP A 2 9.71 -13.49 13.61
N LEU A 3 9.67 -12.21 13.28
CA LEU A 3 9.34 -11.72 11.95
C LEU A 3 10.65 -11.43 11.22
N ILE A 4 10.86 -12.08 10.09
CA ILE A 4 12.04 -11.85 9.26
C ILE A 4 11.59 -11.21 7.97
N ILE A 5 12.22 -10.08 7.61
CA ILE A 5 11.92 -9.37 6.37
C ILE A 5 13.14 -9.47 5.46
N TYR A 6 12.92 -9.98 4.26
CA TYR A 6 13.93 -10.04 3.22
C TYR A 6 13.58 -9.10 2.07
N PHE A 7 14.61 -8.52 1.47
CA PHE A 7 14.46 -7.67 0.30
C PHE A 7 14.73 -8.47 -0.96
N ARG A 8 13.86 -8.32 -1.95
CA ARG A 8 14.05 -8.89 -3.27
C ARG A 8 14.18 -7.80 -4.32
N PRO A 9 15.13 -7.93 -5.26
CA PRO A 9 15.10 -7.11 -6.46
C PRO A 9 14.00 -7.57 -7.39
N GLY A 10 13.68 -6.75 -8.37
CA GLY A 10 12.79 -7.12 -9.43
C GLY A 10 11.69 -6.10 -9.68
N ARG A 11 10.87 -6.44 -10.66
CA ARG A 11 9.76 -5.60 -11.08
C ARG A 11 8.70 -5.52 -9.98
N ILE A 12 8.23 -4.30 -9.73
CA ILE A 12 7.15 -4.06 -8.77
C ILE A 12 5.82 -4.27 -9.47
N VAL A 13 4.98 -5.12 -8.91
CA VAL A 13 3.63 -5.37 -9.41
C VAL A 13 2.62 -5.24 -8.28
N ASN A 14 1.34 -5.09 -8.66
CA ASN A 14 0.26 -5.01 -7.67
C ASN A 14 0.28 -6.24 -6.76
N THR A 15 -0.09 -6.03 -5.53
CA THR A 15 -0.07 -6.98 -4.41
C THR A 15 1.30 -7.26 -3.80
N ASP A 16 2.38 -6.76 -4.40
CA ASP A 16 3.70 -6.87 -3.76
C ASP A 16 3.73 -6.08 -2.45
N VAL A 17 4.34 -6.67 -1.43
CA VAL A 17 4.68 -5.94 -0.22
C VAL A 17 6.06 -5.33 -0.43
N VAL A 18 6.18 -4.05 -0.16
CA VAL A 18 7.41 -3.31 -0.39
C VAL A 18 7.82 -2.51 0.84
N VAL A 19 9.12 -2.28 0.95
CA VAL A 19 9.68 -1.33 1.92
C VAL A 19 10.06 -0.07 1.14
N TYR A 20 9.64 1.06 1.63
CA TYR A 20 9.87 2.34 0.95
C TYR A 20 10.18 3.44 1.95
N GLU A 21 10.79 4.50 1.44
CA GLU A 21 11.03 5.71 2.20
C GLU A 21 9.91 6.71 1.91
N SER A 22 9.24 7.16 2.96
CA SER A 22 8.21 8.18 2.84
C SER A 22 8.83 9.58 2.66
N PRO A 23 8.03 10.59 2.24
CA PRO A 23 8.57 11.93 2.04
C PRO A 23 9.20 12.56 3.28
N ASP A 24 8.82 12.12 4.47
CA ASP A 24 9.41 12.61 5.71
C ASP A 24 10.72 11.91 6.09
N GLY A 25 11.19 10.99 5.25
CA GLY A 25 12.44 10.27 5.46
C GLY A 25 12.31 8.99 6.29
N SER A 26 11.12 8.67 6.78
CA SER A 26 10.94 7.44 7.55
C SER A 26 10.77 6.24 6.63
N GLN A 27 11.18 5.07 7.14
CA GLN A 27 11.02 3.83 6.41
C GLN A 27 9.66 3.23 6.72
N GLN A 28 8.95 2.86 5.68
CA GLN A 28 7.60 2.31 5.77
C GLN A 28 7.52 0.98 5.04
N ILE A 29 6.51 0.20 5.39
CA ILE A 29 6.19 -1.04 4.70
C ILE A 29 4.71 -0.97 4.28
N GLY A 30 4.42 -1.44 3.08
CA GLY A 30 3.04 -1.45 2.59
C GLY A 30 2.87 -2.34 1.39
N ARG A 31 1.64 -2.42 0.93
CA ARG A 31 1.28 -3.25 -0.21
C ARG A 31 0.96 -2.37 -1.39
N VAL A 32 1.50 -2.73 -2.55
CA VAL A 32 1.20 -2.03 -3.80
C VAL A 32 -0.22 -2.38 -4.23
N GLU A 33 -1.06 -1.38 -4.29
CA GLU A 33 -2.47 -1.55 -4.69
C GLU A 33 -2.76 -0.94 -6.06
N GLY A 34 -1.89 -0.10 -6.57
CA GLY A 34 -2.05 0.47 -7.89
C GLY A 34 -0.74 0.92 -8.49
N GLY A 35 -0.67 0.91 -9.81
CA GLY A 35 0.49 1.32 -10.58
C GLY A 35 0.09 2.03 -11.86
N GLN A 36 1.06 2.24 -12.75
CA GLN A 36 0.91 3.00 -13.98
C GLN A 36 -0.35 2.62 -14.75
N GLY A 37 -1.10 3.64 -15.14
CA GLY A 37 -2.28 3.48 -15.98
C GLY A 37 -3.58 3.25 -15.21
N GLU A 38 -3.49 2.92 -13.94
CA GLU A 38 -4.69 2.76 -13.12
C GLU A 38 -5.17 4.11 -12.61
N THR A 39 -6.47 4.23 -12.43
CA THR A 39 -7.09 5.49 -12.01
C THR A 39 -7.54 5.41 -10.56
N VAL A 40 -7.04 6.33 -9.75
CA VAL A 40 -7.47 6.47 -8.36
C VAL A 40 -8.59 7.48 -8.29
N GLY A 41 -9.60 7.16 -7.52
CA GLY A 41 -10.72 8.07 -7.31
C GLY A 41 -11.29 7.90 -5.91
N ARG A 42 -12.43 8.55 -5.71
CA ARG A 42 -13.17 8.42 -4.46
C ARG A 42 -14.65 8.51 -4.72
N THR A 43 -15.43 7.90 -3.83
CA THR A 43 -16.87 8.05 -3.83
C THR A 43 -17.26 9.35 -3.12
N ASP A 44 -18.51 9.77 -3.25
CA ASP A 44 -19.03 10.93 -2.53
C ASP A 44 -18.93 10.76 -1.01
N GLY A 45 -18.97 9.53 -0.55
CA GLY A 45 -18.82 9.21 0.87
C GLY A 45 -17.38 9.15 1.37
N GLY A 46 -16.39 9.42 0.51
CA GLY A 46 -14.98 9.44 0.89
C GLY A 46 -14.31 8.07 0.92
N LEU A 47 -14.79 7.12 0.11
CA LEU A 47 -14.16 5.82 -0.04
C LEU A 47 -13.21 5.81 -1.22
N LEU A 48 -12.07 5.16 -1.07
CA LEU A 48 -11.04 5.07 -2.10
C LEU A 48 -11.48 4.08 -3.19
N THR A 49 -11.31 4.49 -4.45
CA THR A 49 -11.55 3.60 -5.59
C THR A 49 -10.30 3.47 -6.44
N ILE A 50 -10.16 2.31 -7.07
CA ILE A 50 -9.14 2.06 -8.09
C ILE A 50 -9.89 1.52 -9.31
N ASN A 51 -9.75 2.20 -10.45
CA ASN A 51 -10.49 1.89 -11.68
C ASN A 51 -12.00 1.82 -11.44
N GLY A 52 -12.52 2.67 -10.57
CA GLY A 52 -13.92 2.74 -10.23
C GLY A 52 -14.42 1.74 -9.18
N ASN A 53 -13.53 0.87 -8.71
CA ASN A 53 -13.89 -0.16 -7.73
C ASN A 53 -13.49 0.26 -6.33
N ILE A 54 -14.43 0.20 -5.39
CA ILE A 54 -14.16 0.45 -3.97
C ILE A 54 -13.17 -0.60 -3.46
N GLN A 55 -12.23 -0.15 -2.63
CA GLN A 55 -11.17 -1.01 -2.11
C GLN A 55 -11.55 -1.56 -0.73
N PRO A 56 -12.01 -2.81 -0.65
CA PRO A 56 -12.26 -3.45 0.65
C PRO A 56 -10.97 -3.96 1.27
N VAL A 57 -10.98 -4.06 2.58
CA VAL A 57 -9.92 -4.74 3.32
C VAL A 57 -10.58 -5.68 4.34
N GLN A 58 -10.06 -6.90 4.44
CA GLN A 58 -10.57 -7.86 5.40
C GLN A 58 -10.01 -7.59 6.80
N LYS A 59 -10.89 -7.45 7.78
CA LYS A 59 -10.51 -7.32 9.18
C LYS A 59 -10.23 -8.68 9.80
N ARG A 60 -9.51 -8.67 10.93
CA ARG A 60 -9.25 -9.88 11.73
C ARG A 60 -10.53 -10.60 12.15
N SER A 61 -11.63 -9.87 12.33
CA SER A 61 -12.94 -10.44 12.68
C SER A 61 -13.59 -11.20 11.52
N GLY A 62 -12.97 -11.25 10.35
CA GLY A 62 -13.57 -11.83 9.14
C GLY A 62 -14.49 -10.89 8.39
N LEU A 63 -14.74 -9.71 8.94
CA LEU A 63 -15.55 -8.68 8.27
C LEU A 63 -14.70 -7.87 7.29
N TYR A 64 -15.34 -7.35 6.26
CA TYR A 64 -14.69 -6.45 5.31
C TYR A 64 -15.01 -5.01 5.69
N GLU A 65 -14.01 -4.15 5.55
CA GLU A 65 -14.13 -2.72 5.72
C GLU A 65 -13.65 -2.03 4.46
N GLU A 66 -14.38 -1.01 4.04
CA GLU A 66 -14.01 -0.23 2.87
C GLU A 66 -12.88 0.75 3.22
N THR A 67 -11.94 0.93 2.29
CA THR A 67 -10.81 1.83 2.49
C THR A 67 -11.24 3.27 2.27
N ARG A 68 -11.05 4.12 3.27
CA ARG A 68 -11.36 5.54 3.16
C ARG A 68 -10.19 6.31 2.54
N THR A 69 -10.50 7.43 1.91
CA THR A 69 -9.47 8.36 1.44
C THR A 69 -8.82 9.06 2.64
N GLY A 70 -7.59 9.53 2.42
CA GLY A 70 -6.85 10.30 3.41
C GLY A 70 -6.80 11.79 3.10
N GLU A 71 -5.85 12.49 3.68
CA GLU A 71 -5.68 13.93 3.53
C GLU A 71 -5.09 14.31 2.18
N GLU A 72 -4.24 13.47 1.62
CA GLU A 72 -3.59 13.74 0.34
C GLU A 72 -4.56 13.45 -0.81
N ASP A 73 -4.68 14.40 -1.74
CA ASP A 73 -5.48 14.16 -2.95
C ASP A 73 -4.62 13.39 -3.96
N ILE A 74 -4.89 12.09 -4.05
CA ILE A 74 -4.21 11.19 -4.97
C ILE A 74 -5.08 10.78 -6.14
N SER A 75 -6.19 11.48 -6.37
CA SER A 75 -7.08 11.15 -7.49
C SER A 75 -6.46 11.46 -8.84
N GLY A 76 -6.81 10.65 -9.81
CA GLY A 76 -6.30 10.72 -11.17
C GLY A 76 -5.59 9.47 -11.61
N GLU A 77 -5.06 9.49 -12.82
CA GLU A 77 -4.32 8.38 -13.37
C GLU A 77 -2.90 8.30 -12.79
N ILE A 78 -2.51 7.12 -12.36
CA ILE A 78 -1.16 6.88 -11.84
C ILE A 78 -0.18 6.93 -13.00
N GLY A 79 0.84 7.76 -12.86
CA GLY A 79 1.87 7.94 -13.89
C GLY A 79 2.93 6.85 -13.88
N SER A 80 3.82 6.92 -14.86
CA SER A 80 4.95 6.01 -14.96
C SER A 80 5.87 6.14 -13.75
N GLY A 81 6.26 5.03 -13.17
CA GLY A 81 7.16 5.01 -12.02
C GLY A 81 6.54 5.49 -10.71
N GLU A 82 5.23 5.56 -10.64
CA GLU A 82 4.50 5.91 -9.42
C GLU A 82 3.65 4.75 -8.95
N TYR A 83 3.46 4.65 -7.64
CA TYR A 83 2.71 3.55 -7.04
C TYR A 83 1.80 4.05 -5.93
N LEU A 84 0.61 3.46 -5.88
CA LEU A 84 -0.29 3.60 -4.75
C LEU A 84 0.04 2.48 -3.76
N ILE A 85 0.54 2.85 -2.59
CA ILE A 85 0.95 1.88 -1.57
C ILE A 85 0.08 2.10 -0.33
N LEU A 86 -0.58 1.05 0.11
CA LEU A 86 -1.47 1.09 1.26
C LEU A 86 -0.98 0.12 2.33
N GLY A 87 -1.13 0.52 3.59
CA GLY A 87 -0.90 -0.38 4.70
C GLY A 87 -2.05 -1.36 4.85
N ASP A 88 -1.74 -2.58 5.30
CA ASP A 88 -2.77 -3.59 5.50
C ASP A 88 -3.72 -3.21 6.65
N SER A 89 -3.23 -2.42 7.60
CA SER A 89 -4.06 -1.88 8.68
C SER A 89 -4.65 -0.52 8.24
N ARG A 90 -5.71 -0.56 7.47
CA ARG A 90 -6.25 0.62 6.77
C ARG A 90 -6.74 1.74 7.67
N GLY A 91 -7.13 1.41 8.89
CA GLY A 91 -7.65 2.40 9.83
C GLY A 91 -6.60 3.31 10.45
N THR A 92 -5.36 2.84 10.55
CA THR A 92 -4.27 3.56 11.23
C THR A 92 -3.02 3.74 10.38
N ALA A 93 -3.04 3.24 9.17
CA ALA A 93 -1.84 3.20 8.35
C ALA A 93 -1.36 4.58 7.93
N SER A 94 -0.05 4.76 7.97
CA SER A 94 0.65 5.84 7.28
C SER A 94 1.04 5.28 5.91
N ASP A 95 0.41 5.74 4.86
CA ASP A 95 0.60 5.22 3.51
C ASP A 95 0.33 6.32 2.46
N SER A 96 0.12 5.94 1.20
CA SER A 96 -0.12 6.91 0.12
C SER A 96 -1.28 7.87 0.39
N ARG A 97 -2.23 7.50 1.23
CA ARG A 97 -3.32 8.41 1.62
C ARG A 97 -2.81 9.60 2.42
N CYS A 98 -1.67 9.45 3.08
CA CYS A 98 -1.00 10.53 3.83
C CYS A 98 0.15 11.13 3.03
N PHE A 99 0.88 10.33 2.26
CA PHE A 99 2.13 10.72 1.62
C PHE A 99 1.99 11.05 0.14
N GLY A 100 0.88 10.68 -0.50
CA GLY A 100 0.73 10.73 -1.94
C GLY A 100 1.29 9.48 -2.61
N LEU A 101 1.29 9.46 -3.93
CA LEU A 101 1.86 8.35 -4.69
C LEU A 101 3.38 8.26 -4.43
N ILE A 102 3.88 7.05 -4.36
CA ILE A 102 5.28 6.79 -4.02
C ILE A 102 6.07 6.55 -5.31
N PRO A 103 7.14 7.31 -5.57
CA PRO A 103 7.95 7.10 -6.76
C PRO A 103 8.81 5.83 -6.63
N ARG A 104 9.08 5.21 -7.76
CA ARG A 104 9.88 3.98 -7.80
C ARG A 104 11.21 4.12 -7.07
N LYS A 105 11.86 5.28 -7.18
CA LYS A 105 13.16 5.53 -6.52
C LYS A 105 13.11 5.45 -5.01
N SER A 106 11.93 5.65 -4.41
CA SER A 106 11.75 5.56 -2.96
C SER A 106 11.50 4.14 -2.47
N ILE A 107 11.22 3.22 -3.37
CA ILE A 107 10.99 1.81 -3.02
C ILE A 107 12.35 1.13 -2.89
N LYS A 108 12.64 0.64 -1.69
CA LYS A 108 13.91 -0.04 -1.38
C LYS A 108 13.95 -1.45 -1.93
N GLY A 109 12.81 -2.13 -1.95
CA GLY A 109 12.72 -3.49 -2.45
C GLY A 109 11.42 -4.15 -2.07
N LYS A 110 11.20 -5.33 -2.65
CA LYS A 110 10.09 -6.19 -2.25
C LYS A 110 10.45 -6.86 -0.93
N ALA A 111 9.47 -6.99 -0.08
CA ALA A 111 9.65 -7.62 1.22
C ALA A 111 8.99 -8.99 1.24
N PHE A 112 9.68 -9.95 1.79
CA PHE A 112 9.06 -11.17 2.25
C PHE A 112 8.97 -11.14 3.74
N THR A 113 7.84 -11.53 4.25
CA THR A 113 7.67 -11.75 5.66
C THR A 113 7.68 -13.24 5.92
N ILE A 114 8.68 -13.71 6.67
CA ILE A 114 8.72 -15.07 7.12
C ILE A 114 8.38 -15.06 8.60
N ILE A 115 7.27 -15.71 8.92
CA ILE A 115 6.89 -15.91 10.32
C ILE A 115 7.57 -17.18 10.78
N ARG A 116 8.51 -17.03 11.70
CA ARG A 116 9.21 -18.17 12.28
C ARG A 116 8.28 -18.93 13.19
N ARG A 117 8.12 -20.23 12.91
CA ARG A 117 7.39 -21.12 13.82
C ARG A 117 8.15 -21.26 15.12
N ARG A 118 7.40 -21.19 16.20
CA ARG A 118 7.97 -21.59 17.50
C ARG A 118 8.19 -23.08 17.49
N PRO A 119 9.36 -23.53 17.90
CA PRO A 119 9.52 -24.94 18.24
C PRO A 119 8.60 -25.25 19.42
N LEU A 120 7.90 -26.32 19.31
CA LEU A 120 7.03 -26.79 20.40
C LEU A 120 7.80 -27.76 21.28
#